data_8ebff3daa6fe4eb8d5c3576db8bcce5e
#
_entry.id   8ebff3daa6fe4eb8d5c3576db8bcce5e
#
_cell.length_a   1.000
_cell.length_b   1.000
_cell.length_c   1.000
_cell.angle_alpha   90.00
_cell.angle_beta   90.00
_cell.angle_gamma   90.00
#
_symmetry.space_group_name_H-M   'P 1'
#
loop_
_entity.id
_entity.type
_entity.pdbx_description
1 polymer ?
#
loop_
_entity_poly.entity_id
_entity_poly.type
_entity_poly.pdbx_seq_one_letter_code
_entity_poly.pdbx_strand_id
1 'polypeptide(L)'
;TMVPVPGTVREDGSVNRSTAVSCTAAVIMNNCKSKQAAWKFVKWFASAKSQAEYGRNMEALIGESARYNSANLAAVPGLPWTVRESSVILKQLNEAKGIPQSIASYYVTRNIYNAYRKVTVNNSNPREVLYKYNTEINNELERKREEFGLKEENGK
;
A
#
# COMPACT_ATOMS: atom_id res chain seq x y z
N THR A 1 -5.33 -13.25 -18.48
CA THR A 1 -6.19 -13.77 -17.39
C THR A 1 -5.67 -13.27 -16.06
N MET A 2 -6.55 -12.67 -15.26
CA MET A 2 -6.22 -12.21 -13.90
C MET A 2 -6.49 -13.32 -12.89
N VAL A 3 -5.57 -13.53 -11.95
CA VAL A 3 -5.68 -14.52 -10.87
C VAL A 3 -5.21 -13.88 -9.55
N PRO A 4 -5.68 -14.37 -8.38
CA PRO A 4 -5.15 -13.92 -7.10
C PRO A 4 -3.65 -14.19 -6.99
N VAL A 5 -2.96 -13.39 -6.16
CA VAL A 5 -1.53 -13.61 -5.88
C VAL A 5 -1.33 -15.02 -5.31
N PRO A 6 -0.30 -15.76 -5.75
CA PRO A 6 0.07 -17.04 -5.12
C PRO A 6 0.26 -16.84 -3.62
N GLY A 7 -0.27 -17.77 -2.83
CA GLY A 7 -0.20 -17.69 -1.38
C GLY A 7 0.75 -18.73 -0.78
N THR A 8 1.02 -18.56 0.50
CA THR A 8 1.76 -19.54 1.30
C THR A 8 0.78 -20.45 2.03
N VAL A 9 0.94 -21.75 1.92
CA VAL A 9 0.17 -22.73 2.68
C VAL A 9 0.63 -22.70 4.13
N ARG A 10 -0.30 -22.55 5.07
CA ARG A 10 -0.06 -22.59 6.51
C ARG A 10 -0.17 -24.01 7.04
N GLU A 11 0.24 -24.22 8.29
CA GLU A 11 0.17 -25.52 8.97
C GLU A 11 -1.27 -26.08 9.07
N ASP A 12 -2.26 -25.20 9.20
CA ASP A 12 -3.69 -25.54 9.20
C ASP A 12 -4.29 -25.84 7.81
N GLY A 13 -3.47 -25.85 6.76
CA GLY A 13 -3.88 -26.05 5.38
C GLY A 13 -4.49 -24.82 4.70
N SER A 14 -4.70 -23.72 5.41
CA SER A 14 -5.19 -22.47 4.80
C SER A 14 -4.12 -21.83 3.92
N VAL A 15 -4.56 -21.08 2.88
CA VAL A 15 -3.63 -20.39 1.98
C VAL A 15 -3.66 -18.90 2.29
N ASN A 16 -2.54 -18.38 2.80
CA ASN A 16 -2.36 -16.96 3.04
C ASN A 16 -1.99 -16.24 1.73
N ARG A 17 -2.87 -15.40 1.22
CA ARG A 17 -2.68 -14.59 0.02
C ARG A 17 -2.56 -13.09 0.32
N SER A 18 -2.26 -12.73 1.58
CA SER A 18 -2.10 -11.32 1.95
C SER A 18 -0.94 -10.70 1.17
N THR A 19 -1.19 -9.51 0.67
CA THR A 19 -0.19 -8.66 0.01
C THR A 19 -0.12 -7.33 0.72
N ALA A 20 1.03 -6.68 0.63
CA ALA A 20 1.16 -5.30 1.05
C ALA A 20 0.31 -4.38 0.18
N VAL A 21 -0.36 -3.43 0.80
CA VAL A 21 -1.13 -2.40 0.11
C VAL A 21 -0.72 -1.02 0.58
N SER A 22 -0.65 -0.07 -0.34
CA SER A 22 -0.56 1.36 -0.06
C SER A 22 -1.71 2.09 -0.75
N CYS A 23 -2.10 3.24 -0.22
CA CYS A 23 -3.11 4.08 -0.83
C CYS A 23 -2.69 5.54 -0.79
N THR A 24 -3.24 6.32 -1.72
CA THR A 24 -3.16 7.78 -1.69
C THR A 24 -4.31 8.32 -0.86
N ALA A 25 -4.01 9.17 0.11
CA ALA A 25 -5.01 9.79 0.98
C ALA A 25 -5.17 11.28 0.68
N ALA A 26 -6.41 11.76 0.78
CA ALA A 26 -6.71 13.19 0.80
C ALA A 26 -6.76 13.67 2.26
N VAL A 27 -6.04 14.74 2.57
CA VAL A 27 -5.92 15.29 3.93
C VAL A 27 -6.44 16.72 3.96
N ILE A 28 -7.24 17.05 4.97
CA ILE A 28 -7.70 18.42 5.22
C ILE A 28 -6.72 19.06 6.21
N MET A 29 -5.98 20.05 5.75
CA MET A 29 -4.98 20.74 6.56
C MET A 29 -5.63 21.57 7.67
N ASN A 30 -4.91 21.74 8.80
CA ASN A 30 -5.43 22.49 9.95
C ASN A 30 -5.76 23.95 9.62
N ASN A 31 -5.01 24.60 8.75
CA ASN A 31 -5.21 25.98 8.29
C ASN A 31 -6.27 26.12 7.18
N CYS A 32 -6.99 25.06 6.83
CA CYS A 32 -8.09 25.14 5.87
C CYS A 32 -9.20 26.08 6.39
N LYS A 33 -9.52 27.11 5.61
CA LYS A 33 -10.53 28.13 5.97
C LYS A 33 -11.95 27.59 6.02
N SER A 34 -12.26 26.58 5.21
CA SER A 34 -13.60 25.97 5.15
C SER A 34 -13.52 24.44 5.24
N LYS A 35 -13.28 23.94 6.46
CA LYS A 35 -13.17 22.49 6.72
C LYS A 35 -14.42 21.71 6.34
N GLN A 36 -15.60 22.30 6.52
CA GLN A 36 -16.87 21.65 6.14
C GLN A 36 -17.00 21.46 4.62
N ALA A 37 -16.67 22.50 3.84
CA ALA A 37 -16.69 22.39 2.37
C ALA A 37 -15.65 21.39 1.87
N ALA A 38 -14.43 21.45 2.42
CA ALA A 38 -13.38 20.49 2.12
C ALA A 38 -13.81 19.04 2.43
N TRP A 39 -14.45 18.83 3.59
CA TRP A 39 -14.98 17.51 3.96
C TRP A 39 -16.06 17.01 3.01
N LYS A 40 -17.00 17.89 2.60
CA LYS A 40 -18.03 17.54 1.62
C LYS A 40 -17.39 17.10 0.28
N PHE A 41 -16.35 17.82 -0.18
CA PHE A 41 -15.63 17.47 -1.38
C PHE A 41 -14.91 16.12 -1.25
N VAL A 42 -14.13 15.91 -0.19
CA VAL A 42 -13.40 14.64 0.04
C VAL A 42 -14.38 13.47 0.11
N LYS A 43 -15.49 13.63 0.84
CA LYS A 43 -16.53 12.60 0.95
C LYS A 43 -17.17 12.28 -0.41
N TRP A 44 -17.47 13.28 -1.19
CA TRP A 44 -18.00 13.11 -2.55
C TRP A 44 -16.97 12.41 -3.44
N PHE A 45 -15.74 12.90 -3.46
CA PHE A 45 -14.65 12.32 -4.29
C PHE A 45 -14.37 10.86 -3.94
N ALA A 46 -14.32 10.49 -2.66
CA ALA A 46 -14.10 9.14 -2.20
C ALA A 46 -15.35 8.22 -2.30
N SER A 47 -16.50 8.74 -2.72
CA SER A 47 -17.72 7.93 -2.85
C SER A 47 -17.59 6.88 -3.95
N ALA A 48 -18.29 5.75 -3.79
CA ALA A 48 -18.27 4.67 -4.78
C ALA A 48 -18.73 5.16 -6.17
N LYS A 49 -19.76 6.02 -6.21
CA LYS A 49 -20.28 6.61 -7.44
C LYS A 49 -19.21 7.44 -8.16
N SER A 50 -18.60 8.40 -7.48
CA SER A 50 -17.59 9.30 -8.06
C SER A 50 -16.35 8.53 -8.53
N GLN A 51 -15.89 7.56 -7.75
CA GLN A 51 -14.74 6.71 -8.10
C GLN A 51 -15.03 5.85 -9.34
N ALA A 52 -16.21 5.26 -9.43
CA ALA A 52 -16.61 4.46 -10.58
C ALA A 52 -16.78 5.31 -11.86
N GLU A 53 -17.43 6.48 -11.76
CA GLU A 53 -17.56 7.42 -12.87
C GLU A 53 -16.21 7.93 -13.36
N TYR A 54 -15.32 8.32 -12.44
CA TYR A 54 -13.97 8.75 -12.75
C TYR A 54 -13.19 7.66 -13.50
N GLY A 55 -13.21 6.42 -13.01
CA GLY A 55 -12.49 5.31 -13.63
C GLY A 55 -12.99 5.00 -15.05
N ARG A 56 -14.30 5.01 -15.28
CA ARG A 56 -14.87 4.82 -16.63
C ARG A 56 -14.50 5.96 -17.59
N ASN A 57 -14.55 7.20 -17.11
CA ASN A 57 -14.20 8.36 -17.93
C ASN A 57 -12.70 8.37 -18.26
N MET A 58 -11.84 7.98 -17.33
CA MET A 58 -10.40 7.86 -17.58
C MET A 58 -10.10 6.80 -18.64
N GLU A 59 -10.72 5.64 -18.57
CA GLU A 59 -10.55 4.61 -19.60
C GLU A 59 -11.09 5.08 -20.97
N ALA A 60 -12.25 5.74 -21.01
CA ALA A 60 -12.81 6.26 -22.25
C ALA A 60 -11.89 7.28 -22.94
N LEU A 61 -11.12 8.06 -22.18
CA LEU A 61 -10.22 9.09 -22.71
C LEU A 61 -8.82 8.57 -23.05
N ILE A 62 -8.27 7.69 -22.24
CA ILE A 62 -6.85 7.28 -22.29
C ILE A 62 -6.70 5.78 -22.65
N GLY A 63 -7.80 5.02 -22.59
CA GLY A 63 -7.80 3.57 -22.84
C GLY A 63 -7.52 2.74 -21.60
N GLU A 64 -7.34 1.43 -21.79
CA GLU A 64 -7.18 0.44 -20.72
C GLU A 64 -6.00 0.71 -19.77
N SER A 65 -4.97 1.37 -20.24
CA SER A 65 -3.80 1.74 -19.42
C SER A 65 -4.13 2.71 -18.29
N ALA A 66 -5.28 3.39 -18.35
CA ALA A 66 -5.76 4.27 -17.29
C ALA A 66 -6.60 3.57 -16.22
N ARG A 67 -6.84 2.26 -16.32
CA ARG A 67 -7.54 1.50 -15.29
C ARG A 67 -6.77 1.53 -13.98
N TYR A 68 -7.48 1.70 -12.87
CA TYR A 68 -6.91 1.75 -11.54
C TYR A 68 -7.80 1.02 -10.52
N ASN A 69 -7.25 0.72 -9.37
CA ASN A 69 -7.99 0.17 -8.23
C ASN A 69 -8.36 1.27 -7.25
N SER A 70 -9.62 1.34 -6.86
CA SER A 70 -10.08 2.26 -5.84
C SER A 70 -9.91 1.66 -4.45
N ALA A 71 -9.52 2.48 -3.47
CA ALA A 71 -9.55 2.12 -2.05
C ALA A 71 -10.99 1.92 -1.51
N ASN A 72 -12.00 2.46 -2.21
CA ASN A 72 -13.39 2.21 -1.92
C ASN A 72 -13.85 0.91 -2.59
N LEU A 73 -13.91 -0.18 -1.85
CA LEU A 73 -14.27 -1.50 -2.39
C LEU A 73 -15.65 -1.52 -3.05
N ALA A 74 -16.61 -0.68 -2.58
CA ALA A 74 -17.91 -0.56 -3.20
C ALA A 74 -17.89 0.09 -4.59
N ALA A 75 -16.78 0.74 -4.97
CA ALA A 75 -16.61 1.30 -6.31
C ALA A 75 -16.15 0.25 -7.33
N VAL A 76 -15.49 -0.83 -6.90
CA VAL A 76 -14.84 -1.81 -7.79
C VAL A 76 -15.78 -2.41 -8.81
N PRO A 77 -17.02 -2.82 -8.48
CA PRO A 77 -17.96 -3.34 -9.47
C PRO A 77 -18.39 -2.33 -10.55
N GLY A 78 -18.23 -1.04 -10.27
CA GLY A 78 -18.55 0.04 -11.21
C GLY A 78 -17.35 0.54 -12.02
N LEU A 79 -16.14 0.07 -11.74
CA LEU A 79 -14.93 0.34 -12.51
C LEU A 79 -14.94 -0.47 -13.82
N PRO A 80 -14.15 -0.08 -14.83
CA PRO A 80 -14.15 -0.72 -16.14
C PRO A 80 -13.37 -2.07 -16.16
N TRP A 81 -13.61 -2.88 -15.16
CA TRP A 81 -13.14 -4.25 -15.08
C TRP A 81 -14.23 -5.24 -15.50
N THR A 82 -13.87 -6.34 -16.09
CA THR A 82 -14.83 -7.44 -16.29
C THR A 82 -15.33 -7.96 -14.94
N VAL A 83 -16.48 -8.61 -14.93
CA VAL A 83 -17.04 -9.22 -13.71
C VAL A 83 -16.04 -10.18 -13.03
N ARG A 84 -15.32 -10.97 -13.85
CA ARG A 84 -14.30 -11.90 -13.36
C ARG A 84 -13.13 -11.16 -12.71
N GLU A 85 -12.60 -10.12 -13.37
CA GLU A 85 -11.50 -9.32 -12.85
C GLU A 85 -11.89 -8.59 -11.57
N SER A 86 -13.06 -7.97 -11.54
CA SER A 86 -13.62 -7.32 -10.33
C SER A 86 -13.68 -8.28 -9.15
N SER A 87 -14.11 -9.52 -9.38
CA SER A 87 -14.16 -10.55 -8.34
C SER A 87 -12.77 -10.89 -7.79
N VAL A 88 -11.77 -11.03 -8.67
CA VAL A 88 -10.37 -11.30 -8.27
C VAL A 88 -9.78 -10.11 -7.50
N ILE A 89 -10.02 -8.89 -7.97
CA ILE A 89 -9.55 -7.65 -7.33
C ILE A 89 -10.15 -7.53 -5.92
N LEU A 90 -11.46 -7.70 -5.78
CA LEU A 90 -12.13 -7.63 -4.47
C LEU A 90 -11.60 -8.69 -3.51
N LYS A 91 -11.42 -9.92 -3.98
CA LYS A 91 -10.84 -10.99 -3.16
C LYS A 91 -9.44 -10.62 -2.68
N GLN A 92 -8.58 -10.12 -3.56
CA GLN A 92 -7.22 -9.74 -3.22
C GLN A 92 -7.17 -8.54 -2.27
N LEU A 93 -8.01 -7.52 -2.49
CA LEU A 93 -8.07 -6.33 -1.64
C LEU A 93 -8.59 -6.65 -0.22
N ASN A 94 -9.52 -7.60 -0.09
CA ASN A 94 -9.99 -8.06 1.22
C ASN A 94 -8.91 -8.80 2.03
N GLU A 95 -7.94 -9.40 1.37
CA GLU A 95 -6.80 -10.07 2.01
C GLU A 95 -5.57 -9.15 2.15
N ALA A 96 -5.61 -7.96 1.56
CA ALA A 96 -4.49 -7.00 1.59
C ALA A 96 -4.30 -6.40 2.99
N LYS A 97 -3.04 -6.14 3.35
CA LYS A 97 -2.67 -5.54 4.63
C LYS A 97 -1.80 -4.31 4.41
N GLY A 98 -2.09 -3.24 5.14
CA GLY A 98 -1.22 -2.07 5.17
C GLY A 98 0.14 -2.43 5.75
N ILE A 99 1.20 -1.84 5.20
CA ILE A 99 2.53 -1.92 5.81
C ILE A 99 2.51 -1.07 7.07
N PRO A 100 2.85 -1.62 8.25
CA PRO A 100 2.93 -0.82 9.47
C PRO A 100 3.89 0.36 9.28
N GLN A 101 3.44 1.55 9.69
CA GLN A 101 4.26 2.73 9.61
C GLN A 101 5.03 2.92 10.92
N SER A 102 6.33 3.11 10.81
CA SER A 102 7.22 3.47 11.91
C SER A 102 7.79 4.87 11.71
N ILE A 103 8.44 5.41 12.71
CA ILE A 103 9.10 6.72 12.66
C ILE A 103 10.16 6.86 11.56
N ALA A 104 10.66 5.74 11.04
CA ALA A 104 11.63 5.68 9.94
C ALA A 104 11.15 4.87 8.74
N SER A 105 9.84 4.74 8.51
CA SER A 105 9.28 3.89 7.45
C SER A 105 9.84 4.19 6.06
N TYR A 106 10.10 5.45 5.74
CA TYR A 106 10.72 5.84 4.46
C TYR A 106 12.13 5.24 4.30
N TYR A 107 12.89 5.18 5.39
CA TYR A 107 14.25 4.63 5.40
C TYR A 107 14.22 3.10 5.26
N VAL A 108 13.31 2.45 5.97
CA VAL A 108 13.06 1.01 5.88
C VAL A 108 12.73 0.61 4.43
N THR A 109 11.73 1.25 3.84
CA THR A 109 11.30 0.97 2.47
C THR A 109 12.43 1.16 1.45
N ARG A 110 13.18 2.28 1.56
CA ARG A 110 14.31 2.57 0.70
C ARG A 110 15.41 1.50 0.80
N ASN A 111 15.74 1.07 2.01
CA ASN A 111 16.80 0.08 2.21
C ASN A 111 16.40 -1.33 1.80
N ILE A 112 15.14 -1.72 1.95
CA ILE A 112 14.63 -2.96 1.36
C ILE A 112 14.78 -2.95 -0.16
N TYR A 113 14.41 -1.84 -0.81
CA TYR A 113 14.59 -1.68 -2.26
C TYR A 113 16.07 -1.72 -2.68
N ASN A 114 16.94 -1.05 -1.92
CA ASN A 114 18.38 -1.06 -2.17
C ASN A 114 18.98 -2.47 -2.02
N ALA A 115 18.54 -3.22 -0.99
CA ALA A 115 18.94 -4.62 -0.81
C ALA A 115 18.53 -5.48 -2.01
N TYR A 116 17.28 -5.36 -2.44
CA TYR A 116 16.79 -6.06 -3.63
C TYR A 116 17.64 -5.75 -4.86
N ARG A 117 17.91 -4.47 -5.15
CA ARG A 117 18.74 -4.07 -6.28
C ARG A 117 20.18 -4.60 -6.21
N LYS A 118 20.78 -4.57 -5.02
CA LYS A 118 22.13 -5.11 -4.80
C LYS A 118 22.22 -6.59 -5.19
N VAL A 119 21.21 -7.36 -4.81
CA VAL A 119 21.16 -8.79 -5.13
C VAL A 119 20.86 -9.02 -6.61
N THR A 120 19.83 -8.38 -7.16
CA THR A 120 19.33 -8.68 -8.52
C THR A 120 20.14 -8.04 -9.63
N VAL A 121 20.73 -6.85 -9.41
CA VAL A 121 21.48 -6.10 -10.44
C VAL A 121 22.98 -6.30 -10.26
N ASN A 122 23.47 -6.28 -9.03
CA ASN A 122 24.93 -6.35 -8.76
C ASN A 122 25.40 -7.76 -8.39
N ASN A 123 24.52 -8.77 -8.41
CA ASN A 123 24.83 -10.17 -8.04
C ASN A 123 25.50 -10.31 -6.65
N SER A 124 25.21 -9.40 -5.73
CA SER A 124 25.75 -9.44 -4.36
C SER A 124 25.14 -10.61 -3.57
N ASN A 125 25.87 -11.11 -2.57
CA ASN A 125 25.39 -12.18 -1.70
C ASN A 125 24.13 -11.69 -0.91
N PRO A 126 22.97 -12.36 -1.05
CA PRO A 126 21.73 -11.92 -0.39
C PRO A 126 21.84 -11.83 1.12
N ARG A 127 22.53 -12.79 1.76
CA ARG A 127 22.65 -12.85 3.23
C ARG A 127 23.45 -11.66 3.77
N GLU A 128 24.58 -11.35 3.15
CA GLU A 128 25.42 -10.22 3.56
C GLU A 128 24.70 -8.89 3.34
N VAL A 129 24.05 -8.74 2.21
CA VAL A 129 23.28 -7.55 1.87
C VAL A 129 22.14 -7.33 2.87
N LEU A 130 21.36 -8.36 3.19
CA LEU A 130 20.26 -8.27 4.14
C LEU A 130 20.78 -7.96 5.54
N TYR A 131 21.85 -8.60 5.99
CA TYR A 131 22.47 -8.30 7.28
C TYR A 131 22.89 -6.83 7.39
N LYS A 132 23.61 -6.33 6.37
CA LYS A 132 24.04 -4.93 6.33
C LYS A 132 22.87 -3.96 6.41
N TYR A 133 21.87 -4.09 5.54
CA TYR A 133 20.74 -3.16 5.52
C TYR A 133 19.84 -3.29 6.75
N ASN A 134 19.73 -4.48 7.34
CA ASN A 134 19.02 -4.65 8.60
C ASN A 134 19.69 -3.87 9.73
N THR A 135 21.02 -3.94 9.83
CA THR A 135 21.79 -3.15 10.80
C THR A 135 21.60 -1.64 10.59
N GLU A 136 21.69 -1.17 9.34
CA GLU A 136 21.48 0.25 9.02
C GLU A 136 20.05 0.72 9.36
N ILE A 137 19.04 -0.11 9.12
CA ILE A 137 17.63 0.18 9.45
C ILE A 137 17.46 0.28 10.97
N ASN A 138 18.00 -0.67 11.75
CA ASN A 138 17.88 -0.65 13.21
C ASN A 138 18.56 0.57 13.81
N ASN A 139 19.76 0.91 13.38
CA ASN A 139 20.47 2.10 13.85
C ASN A 139 19.66 3.39 13.58
N GLU A 140 19.01 3.49 12.41
CA GLU A 140 18.16 4.65 12.10
C GLU A 140 16.88 4.68 12.94
N LEU A 141 16.28 3.53 13.21
CA LEU A 141 15.12 3.42 14.09
C LEU A 141 15.47 3.87 15.53
N GLU A 142 16.62 3.44 16.06
CA GLU A 142 17.10 3.86 17.37
C GLU A 142 17.35 5.37 17.40
N ARG A 143 18.10 5.89 16.43
CA ARG A 143 18.35 7.32 16.31
C ARG A 143 17.06 8.14 16.27
N LYS A 144 16.04 7.67 15.55
CA LYS A 144 14.76 8.36 15.47
C LYS A 144 13.95 8.27 16.77
N ARG A 145 14.03 7.15 17.47
CA ARG A 145 13.41 7.02 18.79
C ARG A 145 14.01 8.01 19.79
N GLU A 146 15.33 8.16 19.81
CA GLU A 146 16.01 9.15 20.64
C GLU A 146 15.60 10.60 20.25
N GLU A 147 15.63 10.92 18.95
CA GLU A 147 15.26 12.24 18.42
C GLU A 147 13.84 12.65 18.82
N PHE A 148 12.89 11.70 18.82
CA PHE A 148 11.49 11.96 19.21
C PHE A 148 11.19 11.70 20.68
N GLY A 149 12.19 11.37 21.51
CA GLY A 149 12.02 11.08 22.95
C GLY A 149 11.12 9.86 23.23
N LEU A 150 11.04 8.91 22.28
CA LEU A 150 10.26 7.69 22.45
C LEU A 150 11.07 6.70 23.26
N LYS A 151 10.57 6.35 24.46
CA LYS A 151 11.17 5.27 25.26
C LYS A 151 11.01 3.94 24.53
N GLU A 152 11.98 3.03 24.68
CA GLU A 152 11.80 1.65 24.28
C GLU A 152 10.55 1.09 24.97
N GLU A 153 9.57 0.65 24.22
CA GLU A 153 8.60 -0.30 24.74
C GLU A 153 9.36 -1.61 24.95
N ASN A 154 9.77 -1.84 26.20
CA ASN A 154 10.31 -3.12 26.61
C ASN A 154 9.31 -4.20 26.21
N GLY A 155 9.74 -5.05 25.28
CA GLY A 155 8.92 -6.11 24.72
C GLY A 155 8.31 -7.00 25.83
N LYS A 156 7.01 -7.15 25.74
CA LYS A 156 6.28 -8.29 26.33
C LYS A 156 5.99 -9.28 25.22
#